data_04885ad03d8200df8ae0e2bb0ea012fc
#
_entry.id   04885ad03d8200df8ae0e2bb0ea012fc
#
_cell.length_a   1.000
_cell.length_b   1.000
_cell.length_c   1.000
_cell.angle_alpha   90.00
_cell.angle_beta   90.00
_cell.angle_gamma   90.00
#
_symmetry.space_group_name_H-M   'P 1'
#
loop_
_entity.id
_entity.type
_entity.pdbx_description
1 polymer ?
#
loop_
_entity_poly.entity_id
_entity_poly.type
_entity_poly.pdbx_seq_one_letter_code
_entity_poly.pdbx_strand_id
1 'polypeptide(L)'
;MTQHIIQEDWITNYLTYDDVINNRDVDPYADSKFKPIRNMTSKRKGRFFEVLTEEYVENLGMKVSKPKNTDHDTVINGIKVEIKGSFRWVVDGVLTHYRWQQIRPSQDYELMIFLALDPNKLEFYCGTKQEISDFVTIQDSNGNYPYNQHGGMTVNSGTYRIDGFPKDFPFMRSLTEFL
;
A
#
# COMPACT_ATOMS: atom_id res chain seq x y z
N MET A 1 -24.31 -1.26 -7.96
CA MET A 1 -22.94 -1.45 -7.40
C MET A 1 -22.82 -0.59 -6.15
N THR A 2 -22.91 -1.21 -5.01
CA THR A 2 -22.83 -0.51 -3.71
C THR A 2 -21.34 -0.33 -3.41
N GLN A 3 -20.82 0.89 -3.54
CA GLN A 3 -19.52 1.21 -2.97
C GLN A 3 -19.62 1.01 -1.46
N HIS A 4 -18.93 0.03 -0.93
CA HIS A 4 -18.75 -0.10 0.50
C HIS A 4 -17.88 1.07 0.97
N ILE A 5 -18.54 2.14 1.39
CA ILE A 5 -17.88 3.25 2.08
C ILE A 5 -17.43 2.68 3.41
N ILE A 6 -16.12 2.68 3.64
CA ILE A 6 -15.56 2.39 4.97
C ILE A 6 -16.24 3.34 5.94
N GLN A 7 -16.94 2.80 6.94
CA GLN A 7 -17.57 3.64 7.96
C GLN A 7 -16.48 4.45 8.65
N GLU A 8 -16.65 5.77 8.62
CA GLU A 8 -15.61 6.74 8.98
C GLU A 8 -15.25 6.74 10.48
N ASP A 9 -16.13 6.21 11.31
CA ASP A 9 -16.06 6.37 12.77
C ASP A 9 -14.88 5.62 13.43
N TRP A 10 -14.39 4.52 12.86
CA TRP A 10 -13.33 3.75 13.47
C TRP A 10 -11.92 4.29 13.20
N ILE A 11 -11.72 5.04 12.10
CA ILE A 11 -10.43 5.69 11.81
C ILE A 11 -10.07 6.66 12.93
N THR A 12 -11.07 7.36 13.48
CA THR A 12 -10.92 8.35 14.56
C THR A 12 -10.38 7.75 15.85
N ASN A 13 -10.68 6.50 16.14
CA ASN A 13 -10.25 5.83 17.37
C ASN A 13 -8.74 5.49 17.40
N TYR A 14 -8.07 5.49 16.26
CA TYR A 14 -6.62 5.24 16.15
C TYR A 14 -5.77 6.51 16.10
N LEU A 15 -6.41 7.69 16.02
CA LEU A 15 -5.73 8.97 15.91
C LEU A 15 -5.66 9.63 17.29
N THR A 16 -4.45 9.88 17.78
CA THR A 16 -4.25 10.66 19.01
C THR A 16 -4.14 12.15 18.69
N TYR A 17 -4.48 13.01 19.67
CA TYR A 17 -4.47 14.46 19.53
C TYR A 17 -3.13 15.04 19.06
N ASP A 18 -2.01 14.41 19.38
CA ASP A 18 -0.66 14.82 18.96
C ASP A 18 -0.37 14.59 17.47
N ASP A 19 -1.23 13.83 16.78
CA ASP A 19 -1.09 13.58 15.34
C ASP A 19 -1.64 14.74 14.48
N VAL A 20 -2.23 15.77 15.08
CA VAL A 20 -3.06 16.79 14.40
C VAL A 20 -2.31 18.12 14.14
N ILE A 21 -1.10 18.36 14.64
CA ILE A 21 -0.47 19.69 14.60
C ILE A 21 0.58 19.86 13.51
N ASN A 22 0.32 20.88 12.70
CA ASN A 22 1.17 21.70 11.83
C ASN A 22 1.57 21.15 10.46
N ASN A 23 0.88 21.63 9.41
CA ASN A 23 1.62 22.35 8.36
C ASN A 23 0.73 23.27 7.52
N ARG A 24 1.21 24.46 7.27
CA ARG A 24 0.63 25.46 6.36
C ARG A 24 1.37 25.39 5.03
N ASP A 25 0.70 25.84 4.01
CA ASP A 25 1.09 26.08 2.63
C ASP A 25 0.96 24.88 1.69
N VAL A 26 -0.17 24.90 0.95
CA VAL A 26 -0.40 24.08 -0.25
C VAL A 26 -0.20 22.58 -0.05
N ASP A 27 -0.50 22.05 1.14
CA ASP A 27 -0.56 20.61 1.33
C ASP A 27 -1.96 20.10 0.94
N PRO A 28 -2.09 19.31 -0.14
CA PRO A 28 -3.38 18.73 -0.55
C PRO A 28 -4.04 17.87 0.53
N TYR A 29 -3.27 17.46 1.56
CA TYR A 29 -3.78 16.70 2.71
C TYR A 29 -4.13 17.60 3.91
N ALA A 30 -4.07 18.93 3.79
CA ALA A 30 -4.27 19.83 4.93
C ALA A 30 -5.58 19.60 5.67
N ASP A 31 -6.67 19.35 4.93
CA ASP A 31 -8.00 19.08 5.47
C ASP A 31 -8.40 17.60 5.34
N SER A 32 -7.45 16.75 4.99
CA SER A 32 -7.68 15.30 4.82
C SER A 32 -7.79 14.59 6.16
N LYS A 33 -8.78 13.71 6.29
CA LYS A 33 -8.87 12.77 7.42
C LYS A 33 -7.65 11.85 7.54
N PHE A 34 -6.88 11.69 6.47
CA PHE A 34 -5.67 10.88 6.44
C PHE A 34 -4.39 11.67 6.81
N LYS A 35 -4.47 12.98 7.02
CA LYS A 35 -3.33 13.82 7.41
C LYS A 35 -2.58 13.29 8.64
N PRO A 36 -3.26 12.89 9.73
CA PRO A 36 -2.59 12.34 10.90
C PRO A 36 -1.75 11.09 10.58
N ILE A 37 -2.30 10.19 9.74
CA ILE A 37 -1.60 8.98 9.32
C ILE A 37 -0.37 9.32 8.48
N ARG A 38 -0.50 10.29 7.57
CA ARG A 38 0.61 10.74 6.72
C ARG A 38 1.78 11.27 7.54
N ASN A 39 1.52 11.85 8.69
CA ASN A 39 2.53 12.41 9.59
C ASN A 39 3.17 11.37 10.54
N MET A 40 2.63 10.16 10.61
CA MET A 40 3.21 9.08 11.42
C MET A 40 4.58 8.65 10.91
N THR A 41 5.37 8.04 11.80
CA THR A 41 6.60 7.34 11.39
C THR A 41 6.29 6.17 10.46
N SER A 42 7.26 5.76 9.64
CA SER A 42 7.08 4.65 8.69
C SER A 42 6.58 3.36 9.37
N LYS A 43 7.10 3.05 10.55
CA LYS A 43 6.69 1.88 11.34
C LYS A 43 5.21 1.97 11.76
N ARG A 44 4.76 3.12 12.28
CA ARG A 44 3.36 3.33 12.67
C ARG A 44 2.44 3.31 11.46
N LYS A 45 2.85 3.92 10.33
CA LYS A 45 2.09 3.87 9.06
C LYS A 45 1.90 2.44 8.58
N GLY A 46 2.96 1.63 8.58
CA GLY A 46 2.88 0.22 8.20
C GLY A 46 1.83 -0.51 9.04
N ARG A 47 1.93 -0.42 10.37
CA ARG A 47 0.95 -1.06 11.26
C ARG A 47 -0.48 -0.55 11.04
N PHE A 48 -0.62 0.74 10.74
CA PHE A 48 -1.94 1.30 10.44
C PHE A 48 -2.53 0.71 9.14
N PHE A 49 -1.73 0.56 8.09
CA PHE A 49 -2.16 -0.07 6.84
C PHE A 49 -2.57 -1.53 7.03
N GLU A 50 -1.84 -2.27 7.86
CA GLU A 50 -2.23 -3.64 8.24
C GLU A 50 -3.62 -3.66 8.89
N VAL A 51 -3.83 -2.85 9.94
CA VAL A 51 -5.12 -2.77 10.66
C VAL A 51 -6.25 -2.35 9.72
N LEU A 52 -6.03 -1.33 8.87
CA LEU A 52 -7.02 -0.88 7.88
C LEU A 52 -7.43 -2.01 6.93
N THR A 53 -6.45 -2.78 6.46
CA THR A 53 -6.72 -3.89 5.54
C THR A 53 -7.47 -5.01 6.24
N GLU A 54 -7.03 -5.39 7.45
CA GLU A 54 -7.65 -6.44 8.24
C GLU A 54 -9.14 -6.12 8.50
N GLU A 55 -9.44 -4.92 8.99
CA GLU A 55 -10.82 -4.49 9.24
C GLU A 55 -11.65 -4.39 7.95
N TYR A 56 -11.04 -3.91 6.85
CA TYR A 56 -11.75 -3.83 5.57
C TYR A 56 -12.19 -5.22 5.08
N VAL A 57 -11.30 -6.20 5.10
CA VAL A 57 -11.62 -7.55 4.61
C VAL A 57 -12.53 -8.31 5.58
N GLU A 58 -12.43 -8.08 6.89
CA GLU A 58 -13.38 -8.62 7.89
C GLU A 58 -14.79 -8.07 7.67
N ASN A 59 -14.94 -6.79 7.35
CA ASN A 59 -16.23 -6.19 6.99
C ASN A 59 -16.82 -6.77 5.68
N LEU A 60 -15.98 -7.33 4.81
CA LEU A 60 -16.42 -8.08 3.64
C LEU A 60 -16.74 -9.56 3.96
N GLY A 61 -16.66 -9.96 5.24
CA GLY A 61 -17.00 -11.31 5.71
C GLY A 61 -15.84 -12.31 5.61
N MET A 62 -14.60 -11.84 5.41
CA MET A 62 -13.44 -12.72 5.35
C MET A 62 -12.88 -13.00 6.72
N LYS A 63 -12.27 -14.17 6.86
CA LYS A 63 -11.60 -14.57 8.08
C LYS A 63 -10.16 -14.08 8.08
N VAL A 64 -9.81 -13.24 9.04
CA VAL A 64 -8.44 -12.79 9.28
C VAL A 64 -7.80 -13.60 10.39
N SER A 65 -6.51 -13.92 10.25
CA SER A 65 -5.70 -14.55 11.28
C SER A 65 -4.27 -14.04 11.28
N LYS A 66 -3.62 -14.11 12.44
CA LYS A 66 -2.23 -13.64 12.58
C LYS A 66 -1.24 -14.51 11.81
N PRO A 67 -0.18 -13.91 11.25
CA PRO A 67 0.90 -14.66 10.61
C PRO A 67 1.64 -15.52 11.64
N LYS A 68 2.20 -16.64 11.16
CA LYS A 68 3.04 -17.52 11.99
C LYS A 68 4.50 -17.07 12.06
N ASN A 69 4.92 -16.22 11.15
CA ASN A 69 6.28 -15.67 11.05
C ASN A 69 6.21 -14.19 10.58
N THR A 70 7.35 -13.58 10.29
CA THR A 70 7.48 -12.17 9.89
C THR A 70 7.60 -11.98 8.37
N ASP A 71 7.35 -13.00 7.56
CA ASP A 71 7.53 -12.96 6.10
C ASP A 71 6.30 -12.43 5.36
N HIS A 72 5.20 -12.26 6.08
CA HIS A 72 3.95 -11.65 5.61
C HIS A 72 3.23 -10.96 6.77
N ASP A 73 2.35 -10.03 6.47
CA ASP A 73 1.72 -9.15 7.46
C ASP A 73 0.47 -9.80 8.09
N THR A 74 -0.30 -10.57 7.32
CA THR A 74 -1.55 -11.20 7.78
C THR A 74 -1.90 -12.44 6.96
N VAL A 75 -2.91 -13.18 7.41
CA VAL A 75 -3.49 -14.32 6.67
C VAL A 75 -4.99 -14.10 6.50
N ILE A 76 -5.46 -14.04 5.26
CA ILE A 76 -6.87 -13.81 4.90
C ILE A 76 -7.43 -15.06 4.21
N ASN A 77 -8.45 -15.68 4.79
CA ASN A 77 -9.02 -16.94 4.30
C ASN A 77 -7.98 -18.06 4.05
N GLY A 78 -6.89 -18.06 4.82
CA GLY A 78 -5.80 -19.02 4.67
C GLY A 78 -4.70 -18.61 3.70
N ILE A 79 -4.85 -17.51 2.95
CA ILE A 79 -3.87 -16.94 2.02
C ILE A 79 -2.92 -16.03 2.79
N LYS A 80 -1.61 -16.20 2.61
CA LYS A 80 -0.57 -15.33 3.18
C LYS A 80 -0.52 -14.01 2.43
N VAL A 81 -0.68 -12.90 3.13
CA VAL A 81 -0.82 -11.56 2.53
C VAL A 81 0.25 -10.61 3.05
N GLU A 82 0.93 -9.96 2.13
CA GLU A 82 1.81 -8.80 2.37
C GLU A 82 1.03 -7.52 2.06
N ILE A 83 1.22 -6.47 2.87
CA ILE A 83 0.47 -5.21 2.76
C ILE A 83 1.43 -4.05 2.49
N LYS A 84 1.13 -3.26 1.48
CA LYS A 84 1.90 -2.06 1.11
C LYS A 84 0.97 -0.86 0.95
N GLY A 85 1.19 0.19 1.72
CA GLY A 85 0.42 1.42 1.61
C GLY A 85 1.22 2.58 1.04
N SER A 86 0.58 3.42 0.24
CA SER A 86 1.15 4.65 -0.28
C SER A 86 0.16 5.79 -0.24
N PHE A 87 0.61 6.94 0.24
CA PHE A 87 -0.02 8.21 -0.06
C PHE A 87 0.41 8.67 -1.45
N ARG A 88 -0.44 9.43 -2.14
CA ARG A 88 0.01 10.15 -3.33
C ARG A 88 1.11 11.14 -2.95
N TRP A 89 2.16 11.13 -3.73
CA TRP A 89 3.26 12.07 -3.56
C TRP A 89 2.81 13.48 -3.94
N VAL A 90 3.33 14.45 -3.19
CA VAL A 90 3.12 15.87 -3.42
C VAL A 90 4.44 16.47 -3.89
N VAL A 91 4.43 17.07 -5.05
CA VAL A 91 5.57 17.82 -5.60
C VAL A 91 5.06 19.23 -5.90
N ASP A 92 5.68 20.24 -5.30
CA ASP A 92 5.30 21.65 -5.44
C ASP A 92 3.78 21.89 -5.22
N GLY A 93 3.22 21.27 -4.18
CA GLY A 93 1.80 21.38 -3.85
C GLY A 93 0.86 20.57 -4.76
N VAL A 94 1.38 19.83 -5.74
CA VAL A 94 0.58 19.06 -6.69
C VAL A 94 0.67 17.57 -6.35
N LEU A 95 -0.51 16.92 -6.30
CA LEU A 95 -0.60 15.45 -6.19
C LEU A 95 -0.08 14.79 -7.47
N THR A 96 0.89 13.90 -7.34
CA THR A 96 1.48 13.18 -8.46
C THR A 96 1.11 11.71 -8.46
N HIS A 97 2.02 10.81 -8.23
CA HIS A 97 1.88 9.36 -8.29
C HIS A 97 1.87 8.73 -6.89
N TYR A 98 1.50 7.46 -6.81
CA TYR A 98 1.78 6.64 -5.63
C TYR A 98 3.20 6.06 -5.71
N ARG A 99 3.74 5.69 -4.54
CA ARG A 99 5.05 5.03 -4.44
C ARG A 99 4.97 3.90 -3.42
N TRP A 100 4.91 2.67 -3.92
CA TRP A 100 4.99 1.49 -3.07
C TRP A 100 6.42 0.96 -3.04
N GLN A 101 6.96 0.79 -1.85
CA GLN A 101 8.37 0.45 -1.60
C GLN A 101 8.51 -0.87 -0.86
N GLN A 102 9.75 -1.38 -0.82
CA GLN A 102 10.11 -2.61 -0.11
C GLN A 102 9.29 -3.82 -0.60
N ILE A 103 9.04 -3.89 -1.89
CA ILE A 103 8.47 -5.07 -2.52
C ILE A 103 9.58 -6.12 -2.61
N ARG A 104 9.36 -7.28 -1.96
CA ARG A 104 10.35 -8.36 -1.84
C ARG A 104 9.75 -9.69 -2.26
N PRO A 105 9.88 -10.08 -3.54
CA PRO A 105 9.34 -11.36 -4.01
C PRO A 105 9.92 -12.60 -3.32
N SER A 106 11.06 -12.48 -2.64
CA SER A 106 11.67 -13.57 -1.88
C SER A 106 10.96 -13.90 -0.56
N GLN A 107 10.10 -13.00 -0.04
CA GLN A 107 9.32 -13.25 1.18
C GLN A 107 8.23 -14.31 0.94
N ASP A 108 7.78 -14.97 2.01
CA ASP A 108 6.77 -16.03 1.96
C ASP A 108 5.35 -15.45 2.07
N TYR A 109 4.87 -14.84 0.98
CA TYR A 109 3.47 -14.43 0.79
C TYR A 109 2.94 -14.97 -0.55
N GLU A 110 1.63 -15.00 -0.71
CA GLU A 110 0.94 -15.46 -1.93
C GLU A 110 0.25 -14.30 -2.65
N LEU A 111 -0.25 -13.33 -1.89
CA LEU A 111 -0.96 -12.15 -2.36
C LEU A 111 -0.34 -10.89 -1.75
N MET A 112 -0.26 -9.80 -2.50
CA MET A 112 0.06 -8.48 -1.99
C MET A 112 -1.15 -7.57 -2.13
N ILE A 113 -1.49 -6.87 -1.05
CA ILE A 113 -2.52 -5.83 -1.07
C ILE A 113 -1.84 -4.46 -1.04
N PHE A 114 -2.27 -3.60 -1.96
CA PHE A 114 -1.78 -2.23 -2.11
C PHE A 114 -2.88 -1.25 -1.69
N LEU A 115 -2.57 -0.42 -0.70
CA LEU A 115 -3.44 0.69 -0.29
C LEU A 115 -3.00 1.95 -1.04
N ALA A 116 -3.94 2.60 -1.69
CA ALA A 116 -3.75 3.87 -2.39
C ALA A 116 -4.55 4.97 -1.67
N LEU A 117 -3.83 5.90 -1.01
CA LEU A 117 -4.44 6.96 -0.22
C LEU A 117 -4.33 8.31 -0.94
N ASP A 118 -5.45 8.81 -1.40
CA ASP A 118 -5.67 10.21 -1.79
C ASP A 118 -6.12 11.03 -0.58
N PRO A 119 -6.16 12.35 -0.65
CA PRO A 119 -6.66 13.19 0.46
C PRO A 119 -8.06 12.81 0.96
N ASN A 120 -8.94 12.39 0.05
CA ASN A 120 -10.34 12.10 0.34
C ASN A 120 -10.77 10.67 -0.04
N LYS A 121 -9.83 9.81 -0.45
CA LYS A 121 -10.14 8.48 -0.97
C LYS A 121 -9.11 7.45 -0.52
N LEU A 122 -9.58 6.27 -0.16
CA LEU A 122 -8.76 5.09 0.09
C LEU A 122 -9.26 3.97 -0.82
N GLU A 123 -8.36 3.35 -1.53
CA GLU A 123 -8.64 2.22 -2.42
C GLU A 123 -7.70 1.07 -2.11
N PHE A 124 -8.23 -0.14 -2.29
CA PHE A 124 -7.49 -1.39 -2.12
C PHE A 124 -7.36 -2.10 -3.46
N TYR A 125 -6.12 -2.45 -3.78
CA TYR A 125 -5.77 -3.23 -4.95
C TYR A 125 -5.00 -4.46 -4.53
N CYS A 126 -4.94 -5.48 -5.37
CA CYS A 126 -4.15 -6.67 -5.10
C CYS A 126 -3.54 -7.24 -6.37
N GLY A 127 -2.46 -8.00 -6.17
CA GLY A 127 -1.83 -8.82 -7.20
C GLY A 127 -1.20 -10.05 -6.57
N THR A 128 -1.11 -11.13 -7.34
CA THR A 128 -0.43 -12.35 -6.89
C THR A 128 1.08 -12.13 -6.81
N LYS A 129 1.74 -12.85 -5.92
CA LYS A 129 3.20 -12.84 -5.82
C LYS A 129 3.89 -13.09 -7.17
N GLN A 130 3.38 -14.03 -7.95
CA GLN A 130 3.98 -14.39 -9.24
C GLN A 130 3.92 -13.22 -10.23
N GLU A 131 2.73 -12.61 -10.41
CA GLU A 131 2.56 -11.46 -11.30
C GLU A 131 3.45 -10.28 -10.92
N ILE A 132 3.54 -9.99 -9.61
CA ILE A 132 4.39 -8.91 -9.09
C ILE A 132 5.86 -9.22 -9.33
N SER A 133 6.29 -10.46 -9.02
CA SER A 133 7.67 -10.90 -9.22
C SER A 133 8.08 -10.76 -10.69
N ASP A 134 7.25 -11.27 -11.60
CA ASP A 134 7.52 -11.21 -13.03
C ASP A 134 7.65 -9.77 -13.54
N PHE A 135 6.85 -8.87 -12.99
CA PHE A 135 6.88 -7.45 -13.36
C PHE A 135 8.11 -6.72 -12.81
N VAL A 136 8.39 -6.83 -11.50
CA VAL A 136 9.45 -6.01 -10.87
C VAL A 136 10.85 -6.52 -11.13
N THR A 137 11.02 -7.78 -11.53
CA THR A 137 12.33 -8.38 -11.83
C THR A 137 12.74 -8.27 -13.30
N ILE A 138 11.91 -7.63 -14.14
CA ILE A 138 12.22 -7.44 -15.56
C ILE A 138 13.45 -6.54 -15.72
N GLN A 139 14.30 -6.88 -16.69
CA GLN A 139 15.40 -6.03 -17.14
C GLN A 139 14.99 -5.17 -18.32
N ASP A 140 15.50 -3.95 -18.36
CA ASP A 140 15.39 -3.10 -19.53
C ASP A 140 16.35 -3.57 -20.65
N SER A 141 16.30 -2.89 -21.81
CA SER A 141 17.16 -3.20 -22.97
C SER A 141 18.66 -3.06 -22.69
N ASN A 142 19.04 -2.38 -21.60
CA ASN A 142 20.41 -2.17 -21.16
C ASN A 142 20.83 -3.15 -20.06
N GLY A 143 19.95 -4.09 -19.68
CA GLY A 143 20.19 -5.07 -18.62
C GLY A 143 20.03 -4.53 -17.19
N ASN A 144 19.46 -3.32 -17.02
CA ASN A 144 19.20 -2.76 -15.69
C ASN A 144 17.86 -3.26 -15.15
N TYR A 145 17.74 -3.25 -13.83
CA TYR A 145 16.49 -3.51 -13.10
C TYR A 145 15.81 -2.17 -12.75
N PRO A 146 14.88 -1.67 -13.59
CA PRO A 146 14.30 -0.34 -13.43
C PRO A 146 13.52 -0.16 -12.14
N TYR A 147 13.00 -1.26 -11.56
CA TYR A 147 12.23 -1.24 -10.33
C TYR A 147 13.05 -1.45 -9.06
N ASN A 148 14.38 -1.60 -9.14
CA ASN A 148 15.22 -1.62 -7.94
C ASN A 148 14.93 -0.39 -7.05
N GLN A 149 14.78 -0.61 -5.74
CA GLN A 149 14.39 0.45 -4.81
C GLN A 149 15.38 1.63 -4.77
N HIS A 150 16.65 1.38 -5.01
CA HIS A 150 17.73 2.37 -4.96
C HIS A 150 18.26 2.78 -6.34
N GLY A 151 17.44 2.58 -7.38
CA GLY A 151 17.78 2.95 -8.76
C GLY A 151 18.03 1.74 -9.66
N GLY A 152 17.84 1.95 -10.96
CA GLY A 152 18.05 0.95 -12.01
C GLY A 152 19.53 0.63 -12.17
N MET A 153 19.99 -0.44 -11.55
CA MET A 153 21.35 -0.93 -11.67
C MET A 153 21.34 -2.32 -12.28
N THR A 154 22.48 -2.71 -12.86
CA THR A 154 22.66 -4.06 -13.43
C THR A 154 22.63 -5.18 -12.39
N VAL A 155 22.72 -4.84 -11.10
CA VAL A 155 22.63 -5.79 -9.99
C VAL A 155 21.21 -5.81 -9.45
N ASN A 156 20.63 -7.00 -9.42
CA ASN A 156 19.31 -7.21 -8.78
C ASN A 156 19.44 -7.09 -7.26
N SER A 157 18.77 -6.09 -6.68
CA SER A 157 18.80 -5.84 -5.23
C SER A 157 17.89 -6.77 -4.42
N GLY A 158 16.96 -7.47 -5.07
CA GLY A 158 15.93 -8.27 -4.40
C GLY A 158 14.87 -7.45 -3.66
N THR A 159 15.00 -6.12 -3.67
CA THR A 159 14.04 -5.18 -3.08
C THR A 159 13.66 -4.12 -4.11
N TYR A 160 12.36 -3.95 -4.34
CA TYR A 160 11.85 -3.16 -5.44
C TYR A 160 10.92 -2.06 -4.98
N ARG A 161 10.71 -1.11 -5.89
CA ARG A 161 9.81 0.03 -5.77
C ARG A 161 9.06 0.22 -7.08
N ILE A 162 7.78 0.53 -6.98
CA ILE A 162 6.96 0.93 -8.13
C ILE A 162 6.39 2.32 -7.87
N ASP A 163 6.52 3.19 -8.87
CA ASP A 163 6.04 4.56 -8.89
C ASP A 163 5.04 4.71 -10.03
N GLY A 164 3.79 5.07 -9.75
CA GLY A 164 2.72 5.19 -10.77
C GLY A 164 1.32 5.19 -10.17
N PHE A 165 0.34 4.95 -11.02
CA PHE A 165 -1.06 4.76 -10.63
C PHE A 165 -1.43 3.26 -10.72
N PRO A 166 -2.43 2.78 -9.97
CA PRO A 166 -2.83 1.37 -10.04
C PRO A 166 -3.08 0.87 -11.46
N LYS A 167 -3.67 1.71 -12.33
CA LYS A 167 -3.94 1.40 -13.75
C LYS A 167 -2.69 1.17 -14.61
N ASP A 168 -1.54 1.65 -14.15
CA ASP A 168 -0.26 1.52 -14.86
C ASP A 168 0.38 0.14 -14.63
N PHE A 169 -0.14 -0.63 -13.68
CA PHE A 169 0.39 -1.93 -13.29
C PHE A 169 -0.61 -3.04 -13.63
N PRO A 170 -0.31 -3.90 -14.60
CA PRO A 170 -1.24 -4.91 -15.11
C PRO A 170 -1.66 -5.95 -14.06
N PHE A 171 -0.88 -6.12 -13.01
CA PHE A 171 -1.18 -7.02 -11.90
C PHE A 171 -2.08 -6.39 -10.83
N MET A 172 -2.27 -5.06 -10.81
CA MET A 172 -3.12 -4.40 -9.84
C MET A 172 -4.60 -4.46 -10.25
N ARG A 173 -5.36 -5.26 -9.55
CA ARG A 173 -6.83 -5.36 -9.67
C ARG A 173 -7.47 -4.82 -8.41
N SER A 174 -8.69 -4.29 -8.53
CA SER A 174 -9.47 -3.94 -7.34
C SER A 174 -9.61 -5.17 -6.43
N LEU A 175 -9.37 -4.99 -5.13
CA LEU A 175 -9.48 -6.09 -4.17
C LEU A 175 -10.88 -6.72 -4.19
N THR A 176 -11.93 -5.93 -4.42
CA THR A 176 -13.32 -6.40 -4.53
C THR A 176 -13.61 -7.22 -5.78
N GLU A 177 -12.78 -7.12 -6.80
CA GLU A 177 -12.92 -7.94 -8.03
C GLU A 177 -12.15 -9.25 -7.93
N PHE A 178 -11.19 -9.31 -7.02
CA PHE A 178 -10.35 -10.50 -6.79
C PHE A 178 -11.00 -11.48 -5.82
N LEU A 179 -11.84 -10.99 -4.93
CA LEU A 179 -12.52 -11.72 -3.86
C LEU A 179 -13.89 -12.22 -4.29
#